data_fb4772eeffdf610c8b1b49464acac541
#
_entry.id   fb4772eeffdf610c8b1b49464acac541
#
_cell.length_a   1.000
_cell.length_b   1.000
_cell.length_c   1.000
_cell.angle_alpha   90.00
_cell.angle_beta   90.00
_cell.angle_gamma   90.00
#
_symmetry.space_group_name_H-M   'P 1'
#
loop_
_entity.id
_entity.type
_entity.pdbx_description
1 polymer ?
#
loop_
_entity_poly.entity_id
_entity_poly.type
_entity_poly.pdbx_seq_one_letter_code
_entity_poly.pdbx_strand_id
1 'polypeptide(L)'
;MEWIDTHCHLDEDAFTQDCAETIARAVDAGVVAMVAIGITLDSCRRVIEISERYPQVYATVGLHPNYVSAAQPDDWKQIIELAKSPKVVGLGETGLDKYWDHSPLDLQAEYFDRHLELSHQLNLPFVVHCREAEPETVTQLRKHSAKSPLNGVMHAFCGSADTAAACLEMGMYLSMGGMVTFKKNESLRQLAATIPLDRLLIETDSPYLAPTPFRGKRNEPAHVRLTAACLAEIRGVSKEEIAGATTANAKRLFRLPVS
;
A
#
# COMPACT_ATOMS: atom_id res chain seq x y z
N MET A 1 20.82 3.87 -6.85
CA MET A 1 19.50 3.20 -7.01
C MET A 1 18.48 4.00 -6.24
N GLU A 2 17.33 4.24 -6.82
CA GLU A 2 16.20 4.93 -6.19
C GLU A 2 15.12 3.93 -5.84
N TRP A 3 14.52 4.10 -4.67
CA TRP A 3 13.42 3.27 -4.18
C TRP A 3 12.22 4.13 -3.86
N ILE A 4 11.03 3.56 -4.00
CA ILE A 4 9.79 4.13 -3.46
C ILE A 4 9.17 3.10 -2.53
N ASP A 5 8.93 3.51 -1.29
CA ASP A 5 8.12 2.74 -0.35
C ASP A 5 6.65 3.10 -0.56
N THR A 6 5.88 2.19 -1.16
CA THR A 6 4.50 2.48 -1.56
C THR A 6 3.48 2.31 -0.45
N HIS A 7 3.90 1.89 0.76
CA HIS A 7 2.99 1.70 1.89
C HIS A 7 3.74 1.69 3.22
N CYS A 8 3.55 2.73 4.03
CA CYS A 8 4.08 2.83 5.40
C CYS A 8 3.14 3.65 6.29
N HIS A 9 3.15 3.37 7.60
CA HIS A 9 2.32 4.04 8.61
C HIS A 9 3.17 4.97 9.49
N LEU A 10 3.65 6.07 8.92
CA LEU A 10 4.54 7.02 9.60
C LEU A 10 3.87 7.78 10.76
N ASP A 11 2.54 7.76 10.83
CA ASP A 11 1.76 8.38 11.91
C ASP A 11 1.52 7.47 13.12
N GLU A 12 1.97 6.21 13.06
CA GLU A 12 1.85 5.26 14.17
C GLU A 12 2.71 5.66 15.38
N ASP A 13 2.23 5.29 16.57
CA ASP A 13 2.91 5.57 17.84
C ASP A 13 4.37 5.10 17.87
N ALA A 14 4.65 4.04 17.12
CA ALA A 14 5.99 3.49 16.97
C ALA A 14 7.02 4.50 16.42
N PHE A 15 6.57 5.54 15.72
CA PHE A 15 7.43 6.57 15.12
C PHE A 15 7.34 7.94 15.80
N THR A 16 6.48 8.10 16.80
CA THR A 16 6.24 9.40 17.45
C THR A 16 7.53 10.07 17.95
N GLN A 17 8.50 9.29 18.42
CA GLN A 17 9.74 9.82 19.01
C GLN A 17 10.82 10.13 17.97
N ASP A 18 10.81 9.50 16.79
CA ASP A 18 11.90 9.56 15.81
C ASP A 18 11.42 9.55 14.35
N CYS A 19 10.24 10.08 14.06
CA CYS A 19 9.70 10.13 12.69
C CYS A 19 10.65 10.85 11.72
N ALA A 20 11.22 11.99 12.14
CA ALA A 20 12.15 12.75 11.31
C ALA A 20 13.43 11.95 11.01
N GLU A 21 13.99 11.29 11.99
CA GLU A 21 15.19 10.46 11.86
C GLU A 21 14.89 9.21 11.02
N THR A 22 13.70 8.64 11.16
CA THR A 22 13.24 7.50 10.32
C THR A 22 13.16 7.89 8.86
N ILE A 23 12.58 9.04 8.55
CA ILE A 23 12.53 9.59 7.18
C ILE A 23 13.94 9.89 6.67
N ALA A 24 14.81 10.49 7.49
CA ALA A 24 16.20 10.76 7.10
C ALA A 24 16.96 9.46 6.76
N ARG A 25 16.84 8.40 7.60
CA ARG A 25 17.44 7.09 7.31
C ARG A 25 16.92 6.48 6.00
N ALA A 26 15.62 6.66 5.69
CA ALA A 26 15.06 6.20 4.44
C ALA A 26 15.68 6.93 3.23
N VAL A 27 15.81 8.25 3.31
CA VAL A 27 16.46 9.07 2.26
C VAL A 27 17.92 8.65 2.08
N ASP A 28 18.67 8.48 3.17
CA ASP A 28 20.07 8.02 3.14
C ASP A 28 20.21 6.62 2.53
N ALA A 29 19.16 5.78 2.67
CA ALA A 29 19.10 4.45 2.04
C ALA A 29 18.69 4.49 0.55
N GLY A 30 18.41 5.68 -0.01
CA GLY A 30 18.02 5.88 -1.40
C GLY A 30 16.50 5.82 -1.64
N VAL A 31 15.67 5.93 -0.59
CA VAL A 31 14.21 6.04 -0.74
C VAL A 31 13.88 7.47 -1.14
N VAL A 32 13.43 7.67 -2.39
CA VAL A 32 13.12 8.99 -2.95
C VAL A 32 11.70 9.44 -2.70
N ALA A 33 10.80 8.50 -2.41
CA ALA A 33 9.42 8.79 -2.00
C ALA A 33 8.87 7.70 -1.07
N MET A 34 7.99 8.11 -0.16
CA MET A 34 7.25 7.27 0.77
C MET A 34 5.77 7.63 0.71
N VAL A 35 4.91 6.62 0.60
CA VAL A 35 3.45 6.82 0.66
C VAL A 35 2.98 6.46 2.06
N ALA A 36 2.66 7.48 2.85
CA ALA A 36 2.12 7.34 4.20
C ALA A 36 0.61 7.11 4.15
N ILE A 37 0.15 6.08 4.84
CA ILE A 37 -1.20 5.53 4.71
C ILE A 37 -2.08 5.96 5.88
N GLY A 38 -3.15 6.72 5.57
CA GLY A 38 -4.19 7.03 6.54
C GLY A 38 -5.22 5.91 6.66
N ILE A 39 -5.58 5.53 7.88
CA ILE A 39 -6.47 4.39 8.20
C ILE A 39 -7.74 4.78 8.96
N THR A 40 -7.74 5.97 9.56
CA THR A 40 -8.88 6.63 10.21
C THR A 40 -8.87 8.11 9.85
N LEU A 41 -9.93 8.86 10.15
CA LEU A 41 -9.95 10.31 9.89
C LEU A 41 -8.76 11.03 10.56
N ASP A 42 -8.46 10.70 11.82
CA ASP A 42 -7.35 11.34 12.54
C ASP A 42 -5.98 10.91 12.00
N SER A 43 -5.84 9.64 11.63
CA SER A 43 -4.65 9.14 10.92
C SER A 43 -4.46 9.88 9.59
N CYS A 44 -5.54 10.04 8.80
CA CYS A 44 -5.48 10.79 7.53
C CYS A 44 -4.97 12.22 7.71
N ARG A 45 -5.41 12.91 8.75
CA ARG A 45 -4.90 14.26 9.08
C ARG A 45 -3.42 14.24 9.41
N ARG A 46 -2.97 13.29 10.27
CA ARG A 46 -1.56 13.17 10.64
C ARG A 46 -0.65 12.85 9.45
N VAL A 47 -1.04 11.92 8.58
CA VAL A 47 -0.21 11.61 7.40
C VAL A 47 -0.13 12.77 6.41
N ILE A 48 -1.19 13.58 6.29
CA ILE A 48 -1.15 14.81 5.51
C ILE A 48 -0.16 15.82 6.14
N GLU A 49 -0.24 16.06 7.45
CA GLU A 49 0.69 16.96 8.16
C GLU A 49 2.15 16.50 8.00
N ILE A 50 2.43 15.20 8.09
CA ILE A 50 3.76 14.64 7.84
C ILE A 50 4.16 14.91 6.37
N SER A 51 3.28 14.67 5.42
CA SER A 51 3.56 14.86 4.00
C SER A 51 3.82 16.32 3.61
N GLU A 52 3.17 17.26 4.28
CA GLU A 52 3.41 18.71 4.10
C GLU A 52 4.77 19.15 4.64
N ARG A 53 5.23 18.51 5.72
CA ARG A 53 6.51 18.80 6.38
C ARG A 53 7.71 18.20 5.64
N TYR A 54 7.52 17.01 5.03
CA TYR A 54 8.61 16.27 4.39
C TYR A 54 8.33 16.10 2.88
N PRO A 55 9.14 16.70 1.98
CA PRO A 55 8.87 16.70 0.55
C PRO A 55 8.84 15.29 -0.07
N GLN A 56 9.56 14.32 0.51
CA GLN A 56 9.59 12.93 0.05
C GLN A 56 8.36 12.12 0.49
N VAL A 57 7.52 12.66 1.37
CA VAL A 57 6.34 11.95 1.86
C VAL A 57 5.10 12.42 1.11
N TYR A 58 4.29 11.47 0.71
CA TYR A 58 2.96 11.62 0.13
C TYR A 58 1.96 10.87 0.99
N ALA A 59 0.67 11.15 0.85
CA ALA A 59 -0.36 10.56 1.69
C ALA A 59 -1.42 9.80 0.88
N THR A 60 -2.01 8.77 1.46
CA THR A 60 -3.32 8.29 1.09
C THR A 60 -4.31 8.54 2.23
N VAL A 61 -5.59 8.66 1.89
CA VAL A 61 -6.65 8.89 2.87
C VAL A 61 -7.79 7.88 2.68
N GLY A 62 -8.25 7.31 3.78
CA GLY A 62 -9.30 6.31 3.74
C GLY A 62 -9.70 5.84 5.14
N LEU A 63 -10.63 4.88 5.16
CA LEU A 63 -11.08 4.19 6.36
C LEU A 63 -10.79 2.70 6.16
N HIS A 64 -9.82 2.21 6.91
CA HIS A 64 -9.41 0.81 6.91
C HIS A 64 -10.56 -0.09 7.39
N PRO A 65 -10.78 -1.29 6.83
CA PRO A 65 -11.91 -2.16 7.16
C PRO A 65 -12.09 -2.41 8.66
N ASN A 66 -11.01 -2.50 9.41
CA ASN A 66 -11.09 -2.74 10.86
C ASN A 66 -11.58 -1.52 11.68
N TYR A 67 -11.64 -0.33 11.09
CA TYR A 67 -12.02 0.90 11.78
C TYR A 67 -13.35 1.50 11.30
N VAL A 68 -14.01 0.91 10.29
CA VAL A 68 -15.25 1.46 9.74
C VAL A 68 -16.40 1.48 10.73
N SER A 69 -16.44 0.55 11.72
CA SER A 69 -17.44 0.56 12.81
C SER A 69 -17.25 1.71 13.78
N ALA A 70 -16.05 2.26 13.91
CA ALA A 70 -15.77 3.38 14.79
C ALA A 70 -15.95 4.73 14.11
N ALA A 71 -16.15 4.75 12.77
CA ALA A 71 -16.32 5.96 12.01
C ALA A 71 -17.57 6.73 12.43
N GLN A 72 -17.45 8.05 12.58
CA GLN A 72 -18.56 8.93 12.89
C GLN A 72 -19.32 9.33 11.60
N PRO A 73 -20.57 9.75 11.69
CA PRO A 73 -21.42 10.05 10.50
C PRO A 73 -20.78 11.03 9.51
N ASP A 74 -20.01 12.01 9.99
CA ASP A 74 -19.35 13.02 9.15
C ASP A 74 -17.94 12.66 8.69
N ASP A 75 -17.36 11.56 9.17
CA ASP A 75 -15.96 11.20 8.85
C ASP A 75 -15.77 10.98 7.36
N TRP A 76 -16.69 10.26 6.71
CA TRP A 76 -16.60 10.02 5.28
C TRP A 76 -16.60 11.31 4.46
N LYS A 77 -17.42 12.28 4.83
CA LYS A 77 -17.43 13.60 4.19
C LYS A 77 -16.09 14.33 4.35
N GLN A 78 -15.49 14.21 5.53
CA GLN A 78 -14.19 14.81 5.78
C GLN A 78 -13.06 14.08 5.01
N ILE A 79 -13.12 12.76 4.88
CA ILE A 79 -12.19 12.00 4.01
C ILE A 79 -12.27 12.51 2.56
N ILE A 80 -13.48 12.75 2.02
CA ILE A 80 -13.65 13.32 0.66
C ILE A 80 -12.96 14.69 0.54
N GLU A 81 -13.06 15.53 1.55
CA GLU A 81 -12.38 16.85 1.53
C GLU A 81 -10.85 16.71 1.64
N LEU A 82 -10.37 15.83 2.53
CA LEU A 82 -8.93 15.55 2.67
C LEU A 82 -8.32 14.97 1.38
N ALA A 83 -9.09 14.18 0.63
CA ALA A 83 -8.65 13.62 -0.65
C ALA A 83 -8.32 14.68 -1.71
N LYS A 84 -8.69 15.94 -1.51
CA LYS A 84 -8.37 17.06 -2.40
C LYS A 84 -7.03 17.74 -2.06
N SER A 85 -6.37 17.35 -0.96
CA SER A 85 -5.06 17.89 -0.59
C SER A 85 -4.02 17.59 -1.68
N PRO A 86 -3.15 18.54 -2.03
CA PRO A 86 -2.13 18.34 -3.07
C PRO A 86 -1.12 17.22 -2.78
N LYS A 87 -0.98 16.85 -1.51
CA LYS A 87 -0.10 15.77 -1.06
C LYS A 87 -0.78 14.39 -1.03
N VAL A 88 -2.10 14.34 -1.23
CA VAL A 88 -2.83 13.09 -1.31
C VAL A 88 -2.74 12.53 -2.73
N VAL A 89 -2.15 11.36 -2.83
CA VAL A 89 -1.85 10.69 -4.10
C VAL A 89 -2.70 9.42 -4.32
N GLY A 90 -3.55 9.06 -3.36
CA GLY A 90 -4.40 7.87 -3.45
C GLY A 90 -5.45 7.82 -2.35
N LEU A 91 -6.39 6.90 -2.50
CA LEU A 91 -7.44 6.59 -1.53
C LEU A 91 -7.18 5.24 -0.86
N GLY A 92 -7.50 5.17 0.40
CA GLY A 92 -7.25 3.98 1.21
C GLY A 92 -6.27 4.32 2.36
N GLU A 93 -6.06 3.35 3.20
CA GLU A 93 -6.29 1.92 3.03
C GLU A 93 -7.77 1.57 3.15
N THR A 94 -8.25 0.71 2.29
CA THR A 94 -9.63 0.21 2.24
C THR A 94 -9.65 -1.24 1.79
N GLY A 95 -10.76 -1.93 1.93
CA GLY A 95 -10.86 -3.33 1.52
C GLY A 95 -11.58 -4.19 2.55
N LEU A 96 -11.17 -5.46 2.67
CA LEU A 96 -11.84 -6.45 3.52
C LEU A 96 -10.85 -7.20 4.42
N ASP A 97 -11.24 -7.40 5.67
CA ASP A 97 -10.52 -8.18 6.68
C ASP A 97 -11.48 -9.12 7.40
N LYS A 98 -11.27 -10.43 7.27
CA LYS A 98 -12.05 -11.46 7.97
C LYS A 98 -11.27 -12.12 9.11
N TYR A 99 -10.02 -11.71 9.29
CA TYR A 99 -9.19 -12.21 10.38
C TYR A 99 -9.55 -11.54 11.72
N TRP A 100 -9.79 -10.21 11.70
CA TRP A 100 -10.19 -9.44 12.85
C TRP A 100 -11.70 -9.22 12.88
N ASP A 101 -12.31 -9.33 14.06
CA ASP A 101 -13.75 -9.11 14.30
C ASP A 101 -13.99 -7.69 14.84
N HIS A 102 -13.42 -6.68 14.18
CA HIS A 102 -13.55 -5.27 14.61
C HIS A 102 -14.72 -4.56 13.92
N SER A 103 -15.08 -5.00 12.73
CA SER A 103 -16.17 -4.41 11.94
C SER A 103 -16.89 -5.49 11.14
N PRO A 104 -18.24 -5.44 11.05
CA PRO A 104 -19.01 -6.38 10.23
C PRO A 104 -18.58 -6.32 8.75
N LEU A 105 -18.57 -7.48 8.08
CA LEU A 105 -18.08 -7.60 6.69
C LEU A 105 -18.94 -6.79 5.70
N ASP A 106 -20.24 -6.70 5.92
CA ASP A 106 -21.15 -5.92 5.09
C ASP A 106 -20.86 -4.41 5.18
N LEU A 107 -20.54 -3.91 6.38
CA LEU A 107 -20.11 -2.54 6.57
C LEU A 107 -18.74 -2.27 5.93
N GLN A 108 -17.78 -3.21 6.07
CA GLN A 108 -16.51 -3.12 5.38
C GLN A 108 -16.70 -3.03 3.86
N ALA A 109 -17.57 -3.89 3.30
CA ALA A 109 -17.89 -3.92 1.88
C ALA A 109 -18.55 -2.62 1.40
N GLU A 110 -19.44 -2.03 2.20
CA GLU A 110 -20.06 -0.73 1.90
C GLU A 110 -18.99 0.37 1.80
N TYR A 111 -18.09 0.46 2.78
CA TYR A 111 -17.01 1.46 2.74
C TYR A 111 -16.00 1.19 1.62
N PHE A 112 -15.73 -0.07 1.30
CA PHE A 112 -14.90 -0.42 0.16
C PHE A 112 -15.53 0.07 -1.16
N ASP A 113 -16.83 -0.18 -1.39
CA ASP A 113 -17.56 0.36 -2.56
C ASP A 113 -17.46 1.89 -2.62
N ARG A 114 -17.65 2.59 -1.49
CA ARG A 114 -17.53 4.06 -1.41
C ARG A 114 -16.13 4.56 -1.84
N HIS A 115 -15.05 3.89 -1.41
CA HIS A 115 -13.69 4.25 -1.81
C HIS A 115 -13.44 4.02 -3.30
N LEU A 116 -13.92 2.89 -3.86
CA LEU A 116 -13.79 2.59 -5.27
C LEU A 116 -14.56 3.61 -6.15
N GLU A 117 -15.75 4.01 -5.72
CA GLU A 117 -16.53 5.06 -6.39
C GLU A 117 -15.83 6.42 -6.33
N LEU A 118 -15.31 6.80 -5.15
CA LEU A 118 -14.59 8.06 -4.97
C LEU A 118 -13.28 8.07 -5.78
N SER A 119 -12.56 6.94 -5.83
CA SER A 119 -11.36 6.77 -6.66
C SER A 119 -11.67 7.08 -8.14
N HIS A 120 -12.76 6.54 -8.64
CA HIS A 120 -13.20 6.83 -10.00
C HIS A 120 -13.56 8.30 -10.21
N GLN A 121 -14.30 8.92 -9.27
CA GLN A 121 -14.71 10.32 -9.35
C GLN A 121 -13.52 11.30 -9.34
N LEU A 122 -12.54 11.04 -8.47
CA LEU A 122 -11.37 11.91 -8.30
C LEU A 122 -10.19 11.52 -9.21
N ASN A 123 -10.29 10.39 -9.93
CA ASN A 123 -9.21 9.81 -10.72
C ASN A 123 -7.92 9.63 -9.88
N LEU A 124 -8.08 9.22 -8.62
CA LEU A 124 -7.00 8.84 -7.71
C LEU A 124 -6.90 7.31 -7.66
N PRO A 125 -5.70 6.73 -7.55
CA PRO A 125 -5.55 5.30 -7.32
C PRO A 125 -6.06 4.92 -5.93
N PHE A 126 -6.34 3.63 -5.73
CA PHE A 126 -6.74 3.11 -4.43
C PHE A 126 -5.80 2.01 -3.93
N VAL A 127 -5.67 1.92 -2.60
CA VAL A 127 -4.83 0.94 -1.89
C VAL A 127 -5.74 -0.05 -1.17
N VAL A 128 -5.65 -1.33 -1.54
CA VAL A 128 -6.53 -2.39 -1.04
C VAL A 128 -5.83 -3.23 0.01
N HIS A 129 -6.44 -3.29 1.20
CA HIS A 129 -6.22 -4.29 2.22
C HIS A 129 -7.04 -5.55 1.92
N CYS A 130 -6.42 -6.71 2.03
CA CYS A 130 -7.12 -7.98 1.92
C CYS A 130 -6.53 -9.00 2.89
N ARG A 131 -7.30 -9.44 3.87
CA ARG A 131 -6.88 -10.46 4.81
C ARG A 131 -7.97 -11.51 5.03
N GLU A 132 -7.68 -12.74 4.59
CA GLU A 132 -8.62 -13.89 4.66
C GLU A 132 -9.97 -13.61 3.95
N ALA A 133 -9.99 -12.70 2.97
CA ALA A 133 -11.19 -12.21 2.28
C ALA A 133 -11.01 -12.12 0.75
N GLU A 134 -10.08 -12.88 0.18
CA GLU A 134 -9.73 -12.79 -1.24
C GLU A 134 -10.93 -13.00 -2.18
N PRO A 135 -11.82 -14.00 -1.98
CA PRO A 135 -12.96 -14.21 -2.87
C PRO A 135 -13.93 -13.03 -2.87
N GLU A 136 -14.22 -12.47 -1.71
CA GLU A 136 -15.13 -11.33 -1.54
C GLU A 136 -14.50 -10.05 -2.14
N THR A 137 -13.21 -9.83 -1.87
CA THR A 137 -12.45 -8.69 -2.40
C THR A 137 -12.41 -8.74 -3.93
N VAL A 138 -12.05 -9.88 -4.53
CA VAL A 138 -12.02 -10.06 -5.99
C VAL A 138 -13.41 -9.87 -6.59
N THR A 139 -14.46 -10.39 -5.95
CA THR A 139 -15.85 -10.24 -6.42
C THR A 139 -16.24 -8.77 -6.48
N GLN A 140 -15.91 -8.00 -5.44
CA GLN A 140 -16.22 -6.57 -5.36
C GLN A 140 -15.42 -5.75 -6.38
N LEU A 141 -14.12 -6.03 -6.52
CA LEU A 141 -13.27 -5.39 -7.53
C LEU A 141 -13.78 -5.67 -8.96
N ARG A 142 -14.18 -6.91 -9.28
CA ARG A 142 -14.75 -7.26 -10.59
C ARG A 142 -16.01 -6.47 -10.92
N LYS A 143 -16.88 -6.22 -9.95
CA LYS A 143 -18.09 -5.40 -10.11
C LYS A 143 -17.75 -3.98 -10.58
N HIS A 144 -16.66 -3.39 -10.05
CA HIS A 144 -16.19 -2.06 -10.45
C HIS A 144 -15.39 -2.10 -11.76
N SER A 145 -14.57 -3.12 -11.99
CA SER A 145 -13.78 -3.28 -13.23
C SER A 145 -14.61 -3.45 -14.50
N ALA A 146 -15.86 -3.89 -14.36
CA ALA A 146 -16.78 -4.00 -15.50
C ALA A 146 -17.09 -2.64 -16.17
N LYS A 147 -16.83 -1.53 -15.48
CA LYS A 147 -17.03 -0.16 -15.99
C LYS A 147 -15.78 0.41 -16.66
N SER A 148 -14.60 0.11 -16.12
CA SER A 148 -13.30 0.57 -16.60
C SER A 148 -12.17 -0.21 -15.91
N PRO A 149 -10.95 -0.29 -16.49
CA PRO A 149 -9.80 -0.86 -15.81
C PRO A 149 -9.58 -0.16 -14.46
N LEU A 150 -9.21 -0.94 -13.45
CA LEU A 150 -8.97 -0.43 -12.10
C LEU A 150 -7.59 0.21 -12.01
N ASN A 151 -7.53 1.34 -11.32
CA ASN A 151 -6.26 2.03 -11.03
C ASN A 151 -5.96 1.89 -9.53
N GLY A 152 -5.44 0.75 -9.13
CA GLY A 152 -5.18 0.47 -7.72
C GLY A 152 -4.10 -0.56 -7.49
N VAL A 153 -3.80 -0.78 -6.23
CA VAL A 153 -2.83 -1.77 -5.76
C VAL A 153 -3.42 -2.64 -4.67
N MET A 154 -3.17 -3.95 -4.74
CA MET A 154 -3.33 -4.84 -3.60
C MET A 154 -2.03 -4.78 -2.80
N HIS A 155 -2.06 -4.14 -1.64
CA HIS A 155 -0.89 -3.99 -0.79
C HIS A 155 -0.58 -5.29 -0.03
N ALA A 156 0.65 -5.43 0.47
CA ALA A 156 1.15 -6.57 1.25
C ALA A 156 0.69 -7.93 0.69
N PHE A 157 0.72 -8.06 -0.65
CA PHE A 157 0.09 -9.19 -1.30
C PHE A 157 0.68 -10.54 -0.83
N CYS A 158 -0.18 -11.39 -0.32
CA CYS A 158 0.16 -12.75 0.12
C CYS A 158 -0.90 -13.80 -0.29
N GLY A 159 -1.82 -13.43 -1.18
CA GLY A 159 -2.89 -14.28 -1.69
C GLY A 159 -2.42 -15.35 -2.67
N SER A 160 -3.38 -16.06 -3.25
CA SER A 160 -3.15 -17.14 -4.22
C SER A 160 -2.75 -16.63 -5.59
N ALA A 161 -2.24 -17.54 -6.46
CA ALA A 161 -1.97 -17.25 -7.86
C ALA A 161 -3.25 -16.82 -8.63
N ASP A 162 -4.40 -17.42 -8.29
CA ASP A 162 -5.69 -17.07 -8.91
C ASP A 162 -6.12 -15.65 -8.53
N THR A 163 -5.91 -15.27 -7.26
CA THR A 163 -6.18 -13.91 -6.79
C THR A 163 -5.25 -12.90 -7.48
N ALA A 164 -3.96 -13.24 -7.61
CA ALA A 164 -3.00 -12.40 -8.34
C ALA A 164 -3.41 -12.21 -9.80
N ALA A 165 -3.74 -13.31 -10.51
CA ALA A 165 -4.20 -13.26 -11.89
C ALA A 165 -5.44 -12.39 -12.05
N ALA A 166 -6.45 -12.55 -11.17
CA ALA A 166 -7.66 -11.75 -11.20
C ALA A 166 -7.37 -10.24 -11.02
N CYS A 167 -6.48 -9.86 -10.08
CA CYS A 167 -6.09 -8.46 -9.89
C CYS A 167 -5.38 -7.89 -11.13
N LEU A 168 -4.45 -8.67 -11.71
CA LEU A 168 -3.71 -8.26 -12.90
C LEU A 168 -4.62 -8.11 -14.12
N GLU A 169 -5.58 -9.02 -14.33
CA GLU A 169 -6.61 -8.92 -15.39
C GLU A 169 -7.45 -7.65 -15.27
N MET A 170 -7.73 -7.21 -14.05
CA MET A 170 -8.46 -5.96 -13.79
C MET A 170 -7.59 -4.70 -13.93
N GLY A 171 -6.28 -4.83 -14.22
CA GLY A 171 -5.33 -3.73 -14.42
C GLY A 171 -4.60 -3.27 -13.17
N MET A 172 -4.78 -3.95 -12.03
CA MET A 172 -4.19 -3.57 -10.76
C MET A 172 -2.69 -3.89 -10.66
N TYR A 173 -2.03 -3.24 -9.71
CA TYR A 173 -0.69 -3.57 -9.24
C TYR A 173 -0.76 -4.51 -8.05
N LEU A 174 0.34 -5.26 -7.85
CA LEU A 174 0.57 -6.08 -6.67
C LEU A 174 1.83 -5.59 -5.96
N SER A 175 1.72 -5.30 -4.66
CA SER A 175 2.86 -4.81 -3.88
C SER A 175 3.40 -5.90 -2.97
N MET A 176 4.72 -6.07 -2.98
CA MET A 176 5.43 -7.04 -2.15
C MET A 176 6.08 -6.35 -0.97
N GLY A 177 5.72 -6.80 0.23
CA GLY A 177 6.33 -6.37 1.48
C GLY A 177 7.40 -7.33 2.00
N GLY A 178 7.88 -7.05 3.22
CA GLY A 178 8.94 -7.83 3.88
C GLY A 178 8.68 -9.33 4.01
N MET A 179 7.41 -9.75 3.92
CA MET A 179 7.02 -11.16 4.00
C MET A 179 7.67 -12.05 2.93
N VAL A 180 8.02 -11.52 1.75
CA VAL A 180 8.70 -12.28 0.69
C VAL A 180 10.07 -12.77 1.14
N THR A 181 10.71 -12.10 2.10
CA THR A 181 12.02 -12.47 2.66
C THR A 181 11.94 -13.59 3.71
N PHE A 182 10.74 -13.99 4.14
CA PHE A 182 10.59 -14.96 5.21
C PHE A 182 10.81 -16.39 4.70
N LYS A 183 11.68 -17.14 5.35
CA LYS A 183 12.03 -18.51 4.93
C LYS A 183 10.83 -19.43 4.71
N LYS A 184 9.77 -19.27 5.51
CA LYS A 184 8.55 -20.10 5.43
C LYS A 184 7.62 -19.74 4.25
N ASN A 185 7.83 -18.60 3.58
CA ASN A 185 6.94 -18.10 2.54
C ASN A 185 7.43 -18.48 1.13
N GLU A 186 7.75 -19.75 0.92
CA GLU A 186 8.24 -20.24 -0.38
C GLU A 186 7.20 -20.04 -1.50
N SER A 187 5.93 -20.33 -1.22
CA SER A 187 4.83 -20.12 -2.19
C SER A 187 4.71 -18.64 -2.62
N LEU A 188 4.90 -17.71 -1.68
CA LEU A 188 4.89 -16.27 -2.00
C LEU A 188 6.08 -15.88 -2.88
N ARG A 189 7.27 -16.46 -2.66
CA ARG A 189 8.44 -16.23 -3.53
C ARG A 189 8.21 -16.76 -4.93
N GLN A 190 7.66 -17.97 -5.06
CA GLN A 190 7.32 -18.55 -6.37
C GLN A 190 6.32 -17.66 -7.12
N LEU A 191 5.30 -17.18 -6.43
CA LEU A 191 4.33 -16.25 -7.01
C LEU A 191 4.98 -14.91 -7.39
N ALA A 192 5.80 -14.33 -6.51
CA ALA A 192 6.49 -13.07 -6.78
C ALA A 192 7.40 -13.14 -8.02
N ALA A 193 7.92 -14.33 -8.36
CA ALA A 193 8.69 -14.56 -9.58
C ALA A 193 7.86 -14.41 -10.86
N THR A 194 6.56 -14.67 -10.81
CA THR A 194 5.66 -14.70 -11.97
C THR A 194 4.91 -13.38 -12.23
N ILE A 195 4.84 -12.48 -11.24
CA ILE A 195 4.15 -11.19 -11.40
C ILE A 195 4.83 -10.38 -12.52
N PRO A 196 4.09 -9.85 -13.51
CA PRO A 196 4.67 -8.98 -14.53
C PRO A 196 5.43 -7.81 -13.90
N LEU A 197 6.64 -7.55 -14.38
CA LEU A 197 7.51 -6.55 -13.77
C LEU A 197 6.92 -5.13 -13.82
N ASP A 198 6.10 -4.85 -14.83
CA ASP A 198 5.38 -3.58 -15.02
C ASP A 198 4.12 -3.44 -14.14
N ARG A 199 3.81 -4.46 -13.32
CA ARG A 199 2.70 -4.49 -12.35
C ARG A 199 3.17 -4.73 -10.91
N LEU A 200 4.48 -4.82 -10.70
CA LEU A 200 5.09 -5.08 -9.40
C LEU A 200 5.40 -3.77 -8.67
N LEU A 201 5.00 -3.69 -7.40
CA LEU A 201 5.40 -2.65 -6.46
C LEU A 201 6.13 -3.26 -5.26
N ILE A 202 6.80 -2.42 -4.50
CA ILE A 202 7.46 -2.78 -3.24
C ILE A 202 7.08 -1.81 -2.14
N GLU A 203 7.02 -2.34 -0.92
CA GLU A 203 6.65 -1.59 0.25
C GLU A 203 7.31 -2.15 1.52
N THR A 204 7.17 -1.43 2.63
CA THR A 204 7.57 -1.94 3.94
C THR A 204 6.41 -2.39 4.78
N ASP A 205 5.27 -1.72 4.71
CA ASP A 205 4.18 -1.80 5.69
C ASP A 205 4.68 -1.46 7.11
N SER A 206 5.67 -0.57 7.20
CA SER A 206 6.28 -0.20 8.47
C SER A 206 5.30 0.56 9.37
N PRO A 207 5.29 0.28 10.68
CA PRO A 207 6.29 -0.42 11.50
C PRO A 207 6.19 -1.96 11.50
N TYR A 208 5.29 -2.52 10.72
CA TYR A 208 4.98 -3.96 10.65
C TYR A 208 5.89 -4.70 9.66
N LEU A 209 5.75 -6.02 9.58
CA LEU A 209 6.28 -6.92 8.55
C LEU A 209 7.79 -6.78 8.26
N ALA A 210 8.61 -6.45 9.28
CA ALA A 210 10.06 -6.25 9.11
C ALA A 210 10.71 -7.42 8.34
N PRO A 211 11.45 -7.12 7.24
CA PRO A 211 12.11 -8.14 6.43
C PRO A 211 13.28 -8.80 7.18
N THR A 212 13.70 -9.97 6.71
CA THR A 212 14.96 -10.59 7.17
C THR A 212 16.15 -9.65 6.81
N PRO A 213 17.11 -9.36 7.73
CA PRO A 213 17.32 -10.01 9.04
C PRO A 213 16.60 -9.34 10.24
N PHE A 214 15.74 -8.36 10.01
CA PHE A 214 15.13 -7.53 11.06
C PHE A 214 13.82 -8.09 11.63
N ARG A 215 13.45 -9.33 11.33
CA ARG A 215 12.22 -9.95 11.87
C ARG A 215 12.12 -9.80 13.39
N GLY A 216 10.89 -9.40 13.84
CA GLY A 216 10.62 -9.18 15.26
C GLY A 216 11.11 -7.84 15.82
N LYS A 217 11.69 -6.99 14.97
CA LYS A 217 12.01 -5.59 15.28
C LYS A 217 11.02 -4.65 14.59
N ARG A 218 10.97 -3.39 15.01
CA ARG A 218 10.25 -2.35 14.31
C ARG A 218 10.80 -2.23 12.89
N ASN A 219 9.91 -2.27 11.91
CA ASN A 219 10.24 -2.01 10.52
C ASN A 219 10.35 -0.50 10.27
N GLU A 220 11.01 -0.09 9.20
CA GLU A 220 11.09 1.31 8.75
C GLU A 220 11.22 1.38 7.23
N PRO A 221 10.86 2.52 6.57
CA PRO A 221 10.88 2.66 5.11
C PRO A 221 12.24 2.37 4.48
N ALA A 222 13.35 2.61 5.19
CA ALA A 222 14.70 2.27 4.74
C ALA A 222 14.89 0.78 4.40
N HIS A 223 14.04 -0.09 4.94
CA HIS A 223 14.13 -1.53 4.73
C HIS A 223 13.48 -2.01 3.41
N VAL A 224 12.77 -1.17 2.66
CA VAL A 224 12.16 -1.53 1.37
C VAL A 224 13.19 -2.11 0.40
N ARG A 225 14.43 -1.64 0.45
CA ARG A 225 15.57 -2.16 -0.34
C ARG A 225 15.88 -3.64 -0.09
N LEU A 226 15.52 -4.19 1.08
CA LEU A 226 15.73 -5.60 1.41
C LEU A 226 14.67 -6.48 0.72
N THR A 227 13.43 -6.01 0.67
CA THR A 227 12.37 -6.61 -0.15
C THR A 227 12.78 -6.63 -1.62
N ALA A 228 13.27 -5.51 -2.14
CA ALA A 228 13.76 -5.40 -3.52
C ALA A 228 14.94 -6.34 -3.81
N ALA A 229 15.89 -6.45 -2.88
CA ALA A 229 17.03 -7.36 -3.04
C ALA A 229 16.59 -8.84 -3.10
N CYS A 230 15.64 -9.23 -2.27
CA CYS A 230 15.05 -10.56 -2.30
C CYS A 230 14.33 -10.83 -3.63
N LEU A 231 13.55 -9.87 -4.14
CA LEU A 231 12.86 -10.00 -5.42
C LEU A 231 13.86 -10.12 -6.59
N ALA A 232 14.97 -9.38 -6.57
CA ALA A 232 16.03 -9.49 -7.58
C ALA A 232 16.62 -10.89 -7.60
N GLU A 233 16.92 -11.46 -6.43
CA GLU A 233 17.43 -12.83 -6.28
C GLU A 233 16.42 -13.87 -6.80
N ILE A 234 15.14 -13.79 -6.36
CA ILE A 234 14.08 -14.70 -6.77
C ILE A 234 13.88 -14.71 -8.29
N ARG A 235 13.97 -13.55 -8.92
CA ARG A 235 13.71 -13.37 -10.36
C ARG A 235 14.96 -13.56 -11.23
N GLY A 236 16.14 -13.67 -10.63
CA GLY A 236 17.39 -13.77 -11.37
C GLY A 236 17.75 -12.52 -12.17
N VAL A 237 17.35 -11.34 -11.67
CA VAL A 237 17.62 -10.04 -12.31
C VAL A 237 18.45 -9.15 -11.38
N SER A 238 18.96 -8.02 -11.90
CA SER A 238 19.72 -7.08 -11.07
C SER A 238 18.80 -6.28 -10.11
N LYS A 239 19.40 -5.76 -9.03
CA LYS A 239 18.67 -4.85 -8.12
C LYS A 239 18.29 -3.54 -8.82
N GLU A 240 19.11 -3.11 -9.76
CA GLU A 240 18.88 -1.94 -10.60
C GLU A 240 17.63 -2.11 -11.47
N GLU A 241 17.40 -3.31 -12.00
CA GLU A 241 16.21 -3.63 -12.79
C GLU A 241 14.95 -3.61 -11.92
N ILE A 242 14.98 -4.23 -10.72
CA ILE A 242 13.86 -4.13 -9.77
C ILE A 242 13.62 -2.68 -9.37
N ALA A 243 14.66 -1.92 -9.00
CA ALA A 243 14.56 -0.52 -8.64
C ALA A 243 13.91 0.30 -9.75
N GLY A 244 14.42 0.18 -10.97
CA GLY A 244 13.90 0.91 -12.12
C GLY A 244 12.43 0.60 -12.41
N ALA A 245 12.07 -0.67 -12.42
CA ALA A 245 10.69 -1.08 -12.70
C ALA A 245 9.71 -0.66 -11.60
N THR A 246 10.00 -0.99 -10.33
CA THR A 246 9.08 -0.69 -9.22
C THR A 246 8.94 0.80 -8.96
N THR A 247 10.03 1.58 -9.11
CA THR A 247 10.00 3.05 -9.02
C THR A 247 9.17 3.65 -10.17
N ALA A 248 9.36 3.20 -11.41
CA ALA A 248 8.57 3.66 -12.55
C ALA A 248 7.07 3.32 -12.39
N ASN A 249 6.75 2.14 -11.86
CA ASN A 249 5.39 1.71 -11.58
C ASN A 249 4.75 2.58 -10.48
N ALA A 250 5.45 2.83 -9.37
CA ALA A 250 4.97 3.68 -8.29
C ALA A 250 4.72 5.12 -8.77
N LYS A 251 5.67 5.71 -9.54
CA LYS A 251 5.51 7.03 -10.17
C LYS A 251 4.26 7.07 -11.07
N ARG A 252 4.02 6.01 -11.84
CA ARG A 252 2.86 5.92 -12.74
C ARG A 252 1.55 5.79 -11.96
N LEU A 253 1.48 4.88 -10.98
CA LEU A 253 0.28 4.63 -10.19
C LEU A 253 -0.13 5.88 -9.42
N PHE A 254 0.78 6.41 -8.61
CA PHE A 254 0.53 7.52 -7.69
C PHE A 254 0.80 8.92 -8.29
N ARG A 255 1.22 8.99 -9.57
CA ARG A 255 1.58 10.24 -10.27
C ARG A 255 2.56 11.10 -9.49
N LEU A 256 3.58 10.45 -8.90
CA LEU A 256 4.55 11.13 -8.04
C LEU A 256 5.45 12.06 -8.86
N PRO A 257 5.58 13.34 -8.47
CA PRO A 257 6.41 14.33 -9.19
C PRO A 257 7.89 14.21 -8.80
N VAL A 258 8.40 13.00 -8.57
CA VAL A 258 9.82 12.76 -8.29
C VAL A 258 10.57 12.51 -9.58
N SER A 259 11.71 13.18 -9.73
CA SER A 259 12.59 13.09 -10.90
C SER A 259 13.25 11.73 -11.05
#